data_83e59b81282d71e435dec52503f3cb76
#
_entry.id   83e59b81282d71e435dec52503f3cb76
#
_cell.length_a   1.000
_cell.length_b   1.000
_cell.length_c   1.000
_cell.angle_alpha   90.00
_cell.angle_beta   90.00
_cell.angle_gamma   90.00
#
_symmetry.space_group_name_H-M   'P 1'
#
loop_
_entity.id
_entity.type
_entity.pdbx_description
1 polymer ?
#
loop_
_entity_poly.entity_id
_entity_poly.type
_entity_poly.pdbx_seq_one_letter_code
_entity_poly.pdbx_strand_id
1 'polypeptide(L)'
;MIFYAPNINDSSFLSEEESAHAIRVLRLDCGDKIELVDGLGNFYEAEIIFPHHKRCEVRILNKIENYNAFPFRIHIAIAPTKNMDRMEWFVEKATEIGITEITPLLCRYSERKVIKPERLNKILISAMKQSKKATLPIVNEMISFDKFIKSKQQSDNCFIAHCYEQDKKSLTELYVKGDEVTIVIGPEGDFSEDEVSLAISNGFQPITLGNSRLRTETAGIVACHTIHLLNLL
;
A
#
# COMPACT_ATOMS: atom_id res chain seq x y z
N MET A 1 17.68 5.43 -12.34
CA MET A 1 17.04 4.26 -11.69
C MET A 1 17.05 4.47 -10.20
N ILE A 2 15.95 4.13 -9.50
CA ILE A 2 15.78 4.40 -8.07
C ILE A 2 16.20 3.19 -7.24
N PHE A 3 16.99 3.42 -6.18
CA PHE A 3 17.39 2.43 -5.18
C PHE A 3 16.70 2.72 -3.85
N TYR A 4 16.40 1.68 -3.08
CA TYR A 4 15.80 1.82 -1.75
C TYR A 4 16.88 1.83 -0.67
N ALA A 5 16.98 2.93 0.05
CA ALA A 5 18.03 3.17 1.05
C ALA A 5 17.43 3.71 2.37
N PRO A 6 16.72 2.87 3.16
CA PRO A 6 15.98 3.33 4.36
C PRO A 6 16.86 3.96 5.43
N ASN A 7 18.15 3.64 5.46
CA ASN A 7 19.11 4.13 6.45
C ASN A 7 20.08 5.18 5.88
N ILE A 8 19.75 5.81 4.75
CA ILE A 8 20.68 6.71 4.06
C ILE A 8 21.07 7.95 4.88
N ASN A 9 20.23 8.35 5.83
CA ASN A 9 20.53 9.46 6.73
C ASN A 9 21.56 9.08 7.81
N ASP A 10 21.70 7.79 8.13
CA ASP A 10 22.60 7.27 9.18
C ASP A 10 23.83 6.56 8.58
N SER A 11 23.78 6.20 7.31
CA SER A 11 24.82 5.41 6.65
C SER A 11 24.95 5.76 5.18
N SER A 12 26.16 6.07 4.73
CA SER A 12 26.48 6.32 3.31
C SER A 12 26.47 5.06 2.44
N PHE A 13 26.12 3.89 2.98
CA PHE A 13 26.19 2.62 2.26
C PHE A 13 24.80 2.12 1.84
N LEU A 14 24.71 1.64 0.60
CA LEU A 14 23.56 0.87 0.15
C LEU A 14 23.53 -0.50 0.83
N SER A 15 22.34 -1.10 0.94
CA SER A 15 22.19 -2.50 1.37
C SER A 15 22.97 -3.46 0.46
N GLU A 16 23.26 -4.67 0.91
CA GLU A 16 23.98 -5.66 0.09
C GLU A 16 23.21 -5.97 -1.22
N GLU A 17 21.87 -6.06 -1.14
CA GLU A 17 21.01 -6.30 -2.29
C GLU A 17 21.08 -5.15 -3.31
N GLU A 18 20.93 -3.92 -2.86
CA GLU A 18 20.98 -2.73 -3.73
C GLU A 18 22.42 -2.49 -4.25
N SER A 19 23.45 -2.78 -3.45
CA SER A 19 24.84 -2.74 -3.89
C SER A 19 25.12 -3.76 -4.99
N ALA A 20 24.64 -4.99 -4.82
CA ALA A 20 24.78 -6.03 -5.85
C ALA A 20 24.04 -5.66 -7.13
N HIS A 21 22.86 -5.08 -7.00
CA HIS A 21 22.07 -4.59 -8.15
C HIS A 21 22.82 -3.48 -8.90
N ALA A 22 23.31 -2.46 -8.19
CA ALA A 22 24.05 -1.35 -8.78
C ALA A 22 25.29 -1.83 -9.56
N ILE A 23 26.11 -2.66 -8.92
CA ILE A 23 27.45 -2.97 -9.44
C ILE A 23 27.44 -4.19 -10.38
N ARG A 24 26.71 -5.27 -10.04
CA ARG A 24 26.71 -6.49 -10.87
C ARG A 24 25.70 -6.49 -12.00
N VAL A 25 24.52 -5.92 -11.76
CA VAL A 25 23.42 -5.92 -12.74
C VAL A 25 23.52 -4.70 -13.64
N LEU A 26 23.60 -3.52 -13.07
CA LEU A 26 23.64 -2.26 -13.82
C LEU A 26 25.05 -1.84 -14.24
N ARG A 27 26.08 -2.43 -13.63
CA ARG A 27 27.50 -2.18 -13.92
C ARG A 27 27.89 -0.72 -13.73
N LEU A 28 27.31 -0.09 -12.69
CA LEU A 28 27.66 1.27 -12.32
C LEU A 28 29.03 1.32 -11.66
N ASP A 29 29.73 2.45 -11.84
CA ASP A 29 31.08 2.68 -11.36
C ASP A 29 31.20 3.97 -10.55
N CYS A 30 32.40 4.27 -10.05
CA CYS A 30 32.70 5.48 -9.30
C CYS A 30 32.40 6.73 -10.16
N GLY A 31 31.68 7.71 -9.59
CA GLY A 31 31.25 8.92 -10.29
C GLY A 31 29.86 8.83 -10.93
N ASP A 32 29.27 7.63 -11.03
CA ASP A 32 27.91 7.49 -11.57
C ASP A 32 26.87 8.08 -10.62
N LYS A 33 25.93 8.80 -11.21
CA LYS A 33 24.79 9.39 -10.47
C LYS A 33 23.65 8.41 -10.38
N ILE A 34 23.08 8.32 -9.20
CA ILE A 34 21.92 7.46 -8.88
C ILE A 34 20.86 8.21 -8.10
N GLU A 35 19.64 7.70 -8.14
CA GLU A 35 18.50 8.21 -7.39
C GLU A 35 18.21 7.25 -6.23
N LEU A 36 17.94 7.80 -5.03
CA LEU A 36 17.60 6.99 -3.86
C LEU A 36 16.29 7.47 -3.25
N VAL A 37 15.59 6.54 -2.58
CA VAL A 37 14.43 6.85 -1.72
C VAL A 37 14.58 6.12 -0.40
N ASP A 38 14.16 6.76 0.70
CA ASP A 38 14.25 6.17 2.04
C ASP A 38 12.96 5.44 2.49
N GLY A 39 11.88 5.56 1.72
CA GLY A 39 10.57 5.03 2.09
C GLY A 39 9.77 5.92 3.05
N LEU A 40 10.36 7.01 3.53
CA LEU A 40 9.76 7.98 4.46
C LEU A 40 9.26 9.25 3.75
N GLY A 41 9.35 9.28 2.41
CA GLY A 41 8.93 10.41 1.59
C GLY A 41 10.09 11.27 1.11
N ASN A 42 11.34 10.92 1.35
CA ASN A 42 12.47 11.68 0.85
C ASN A 42 13.10 11.01 -0.38
N PHE A 43 13.45 11.85 -1.34
CA PHE A 43 14.17 11.49 -2.55
C PHE A 43 15.55 12.12 -2.52
N TYR A 44 16.55 11.37 -2.98
CA TYR A 44 17.93 11.82 -2.99
C TYR A 44 18.56 11.61 -4.36
N GLU A 45 19.34 12.61 -4.79
CA GLU A 45 20.34 12.45 -5.85
C GLU A 45 21.68 12.15 -5.19
N ALA A 46 22.34 11.09 -5.64
CA ALA A 46 23.59 10.63 -5.05
C ALA A 46 24.60 10.25 -6.14
N GLU A 47 25.87 10.18 -5.76
CA GLU A 47 26.98 9.75 -6.58
C GLU A 47 27.68 8.56 -5.93
N ILE A 48 28.00 7.54 -6.69
CA ILE A 48 28.79 6.39 -6.22
C ILE A 48 30.24 6.84 -6.01
N ILE A 49 30.73 6.71 -4.78
CA ILE A 49 32.13 7.05 -4.43
C ILE A 49 33.01 5.81 -4.23
N PHE A 50 32.39 4.64 -3.88
CA PHE A 50 33.10 3.36 -3.78
C PHE A 50 32.22 2.23 -4.33
N PRO A 51 32.50 1.72 -5.56
CA PRO A 51 31.67 0.71 -6.23
C PRO A 51 32.02 -0.70 -5.76
N HIS A 52 31.41 -1.15 -4.67
CA HIS A 52 31.61 -2.50 -4.15
C HIS A 52 30.30 -3.27 -4.06
N HIS A 53 30.22 -4.45 -4.63
CA HIS A 53 28.98 -5.23 -4.81
C HIS A 53 28.28 -5.69 -3.52
N LYS A 54 28.94 -5.60 -2.36
CA LYS A 54 28.33 -5.89 -1.04
C LYS A 54 28.13 -4.64 -0.20
N ARG A 55 28.84 -3.56 -0.51
CA ARG A 55 28.91 -2.37 0.31
C ARG A 55 29.23 -1.15 -0.57
N CYS A 56 28.32 -0.82 -1.47
CA CYS A 56 28.46 0.34 -2.33
C CYS A 56 28.28 1.61 -1.51
N GLU A 57 29.30 2.48 -1.52
CA GLU A 57 29.25 3.76 -0.82
C GLU A 57 28.82 4.87 -1.76
N VAL A 58 27.95 5.75 -1.26
CA VAL A 58 27.39 6.85 -2.01
C VAL A 58 27.56 8.18 -1.26
N ARG A 59 27.65 9.26 -2.00
CA ARG A 59 27.62 10.64 -1.49
C ARG A 59 26.34 11.31 -1.92
N ILE A 60 25.57 11.82 -0.97
CA ILE A 60 24.36 12.59 -1.27
C ILE A 60 24.75 13.94 -1.88
N LEU A 61 24.15 14.27 -3.01
CA LEU A 61 24.32 15.54 -3.73
C LEU A 61 23.15 16.48 -3.45
N ASN A 62 21.92 15.93 -3.38
CA ASN A 62 20.71 16.70 -3.13
C ASN A 62 19.69 15.86 -2.38
N LYS A 63 18.80 16.49 -1.60
CA LYS A 63 17.67 15.89 -0.91
C LYS A 63 16.40 16.68 -1.20
N ILE A 64 15.32 15.99 -1.56
CA ILE A 64 13.98 16.56 -1.74
C ILE A 64 13.05 15.87 -0.74
N GLU A 65 12.50 16.63 0.19
CA GLU A 65 11.55 16.14 1.19
C GLU A 65 10.13 16.13 0.64
N ASN A 66 9.29 15.22 1.13
CA ASN A 66 7.90 15.05 0.71
C ASN A 66 7.74 14.89 -0.81
N TYR A 67 8.68 14.16 -1.41
CA TYR A 67 8.72 13.94 -2.85
C TYR A 67 7.50 13.17 -3.33
N ASN A 68 6.69 13.79 -4.20
CA ASN A 68 5.44 13.24 -4.73
C ASN A 68 4.48 12.73 -3.64
N ALA A 69 4.50 13.32 -2.44
CA ALA A 69 3.61 12.96 -1.35
C ALA A 69 2.17 13.43 -1.65
N PHE A 70 1.19 12.60 -1.31
CA PHE A 70 -0.21 12.96 -1.36
C PHE A 70 -0.66 13.53 0.00
N PRO A 71 -1.53 14.57 0.01
CA PRO A 71 -2.02 15.17 1.25
C PRO A 71 -3.14 14.34 1.92
N PHE A 72 -3.40 13.12 1.46
CA PHE A 72 -4.43 12.21 1.95
C PHE A 72 -3.86 10.81 2.17
N ARG A 73 -4.56 10.01 2.98
CA ARG A 73 -4.15 8.64 3.30
C ARG A 73 -5.23 7.65 2.89
N ILE A 74 -4.83 6.58 2.21
CA ILE A 74 -5.71 5.50 1.79
C ILE A 74 -5.32 4.24 2.55
N HIS A 75 -6.19 3.78 3.43
CA HIS A 75 -6.07 2.52 4.14
C HIS A 75 -7.08 1.51 3.58
N ILE A 76 -6.59 0.42 3.01
CA ILE A 76 -7.43 -0.70 2.57
C ILE A 76 -7.21 -1.88 3.52
N ALA A 77 -8.26 -2.23 4.26
CA ALA A 77 -8.29 -3.44 5.06
C ALA A 77 -8.98 -4.55 4.26
N ILE A 78 -8.23 -5.56 3.83
CA ILE A 78 -8.67 -6.52 2.81
C ILE A 78 -8.43 -7.96 3.23
N ALA A 79 -9.43 -8.82 3.03
CA ALA A 79 -9.24 -10.25 3.23
C ALA A 79 -8.28 -10.81 2.16
N PRO A 80 -7.21 -11.52 2.56
CA PRO A 80 -6.28 -12.12 1.60
C PRO A 80 -7.00 -13.15 0.72
N THR A 81 -6.78 -13.05 -0.57
CA THR A 81 -7.35 -13.98 -1.55
C THR A 81 -6.80 -15.40 -1.37
N LYS A 82 -7.57 -16.42 -1.73
CA LYS A 82 -7.12 -17.81 -1.76
C LYS A 82 -5.84 -17.99 -2.57
N ASN A 83 -5.79 -17.41 -3.77
CA ASN A 83 -4.58 -17.35 -4.59
C ASN A 83 -3.74 -16.12 -4.23
N MET A 84 -2.53 -16.35 -3.68
CA MET A 84 -1.63 -15.28 -3.28
C MET A 84 -1.18 -14.39 -4.43
N ASP A 85 -1.07 -14.89 -5.65
CA ASP A 85 -0.65 -14.07 -6.80
C ASP A 85 -1.61 -12.90 -7.04
N ARG A 86 -2.91 -13.08 -6.73
CA ARG A 86 -3.90 -12.00 -6.80
C ARG A 86 -3.72 -10.97 -5.70
N MET A 87 -3.41 -11.44 -4.48
CA MET A 87 -3.12 -10.52 -3.37
C MET A 87 -1.83 -9.73 -3.65
N GLU A 88 -0.82 -10.38 -4.19
CA GLU A 88 0.43 -9.75 -4.58
C GLU A 88 0.22 -8.71 -5.69
N TRP A 89 -0.59 -9.06 -6.69
CA TRP A 89 -1.00 -8.13 -7.74
C TRP A 89 -1.74 -6.91 -7.19
N PHE A 90 -2.66 -7.12 -6.23
CA PHE A 90 -3.33 -6.01 -5.53
C PHE A 90 -2.31 -5.09 -4.84
N VAL A 91 -1.39 -5.67 -4.05
CA VAL A 91 -0.37 -4.92 -3.32
C VAL A 91 0.51 -4.11 -4.27
N GLU A 92 0.95 -4.72 -5.39
CA GLU A 92 1.73 -4.05 -6.42
C GLU A 92 0.96 -2.86 -7.01
N LYS A 93 -0.26 -3.10 -7.53
CA LYS A 93 -1.02 -2.06 -8.24
C LYS A 93 -1.57 -0.97 -7.31
N ALA A 94 -1.98 -1.32 -6.10
CA ALA A 94 -2.38 -0.32 -5.10
C ALA A 94 -1.20 0.60 -4.72
N THR A 95 0.02 0.05 -4.63
CA THR A 95 1.24 0.85 -4.40
C THR A 95 1.52 1.79 -5.57
N GLU A 96 1.40 1.33 -6.81
CA GLU A 96 1.55 2.17 -8.00
C GLU A 96 0.51 3.32 -8.03
N ILE A 97 -0.72 3.07 -7.56
CA ILE A 97 -1.77 4.09 -7.48
C ILE A 97 -1.48 5.11 -6.36
N GLY A 98 -1.06 4.64 -5.18
CA GLY A 98 -0.74 5.52 -4.06
C GLY A 98 -1.45 5.16 -2.75
N ILE A 99 -1.69 3.85 -2.51
CA ILE A 99 -2.12 3.36 -1.20
C ILE A 99 -1.08 3.72 -0.14
N THR A 100 -1.54 4.02 1.08
CA THR A 100 -0.64 4.32 2.19
C THR A 100 -0.57 3.21 3.23
N GLU A 101 -1.64 2.40 3.35
CA GLU A 101 -1.70 1.36 4.37
C GLU A 101 -2.55 0.17 3.91
N ILE A 102 -2.08 -1.03 4.21
CA ILE A 102 -2.78 -2.30 3.92
C ILE A 102 -2.86 -3.11 5.21
N THR A 103 -4.07 -3.52 5.60
CA THR A 103 -4.27 -4.46 6.70
C THR A 103 -4.93 -5.74 6.20
N PRO A 104 -4.24 -6.89 6.21
CA PRO A 104 -4.86 -8.17 5.91
C PRO A 104 -5.90 -8.54 6.98
N LEU A 105 -7.13 -8.89 6.56
CA LEU A 105 -8.23 -9.23 7.45
C LEU A 105 -8.53 -10.72 7.47
N LEU A 106 -8.74 -11.27 8.66
CA LEU A 106 -9.31 -12.61 8.83
C LEU A 106 -10.82 -12.46 9.05
N CYS A 107 -11.61 -12.69 7.99
CA CYS A 107 -13.06 -12.70 7.99
C CYS A 107 -13.61 -14.14 8.16
N ARG A 108 -14.91 -14.26 8.44
CA ARG A 108 -15.59 -15.57 8.64
C ARG A 108 -15.39 -16.53 7.45
N TYR A 109 -15.50 -16.03 6.23
CA TYR A 109 -15.39 -16.82 5.02
C TYR A 109 -14.01 -16.77 4.36
N SER A 110 -12.98 -16.29 5.08
CA SER A 110 -11.61 -16.29 4.58
C SER A 110 -11.09 -17.71 4.43
N GLU A 111 -10.73 -18.09 3.20
CA GLU A 111 -10.04 -19.35 2.93
C GLU A 111 -8.57 -19.31 3.37
N ARG A 112 -7.93 -18.15 3.22
CA ARG A 112 -6.55 -17.91 3.66
C ARG A 112 -6.52 -17.32 5.06
N LYS A 113 -5.89 -18.05 5.99
CA LYS A 113 -5.86 -17.69 7.42
C LYS A 113 -4.50 -17.16 7.90
N VAL A 114 -3.50 -17.15 7.03
CA VAL A 114 -2.15 -16.69 7.34
C VAL A 114 -1.56 -15.99 6.14
N ILE A 115 -0.94 -14.85 6.39
CA ILE A 115 -0.13 -14.13 5.42
C ILE A 115 1.16 -13.68 6.10
N LYS A 116 2.26 -13.65 5.34
CA LYS A 116 3.57 -13.19 5.84
C LYS A 116 3.81 -11.78 5.33
N PRO A 117 3.83 -10.76 6.19
CA PRO A 117 4.04 -9.37 5.78
C PRO A 117 5.36 -9.17 5.00
N GLU A 118 6.41 -9.93 5.34
CA GLU A 118 7.71 -9.80 4.68
C GLU A 118 7.66 -10.10 3.17
N ARG A 119 6.77 -11.00 2.76
CA ARG A 119 6.55 -11.31 1.33
C ARG A 119 5.92 -10.11 0.62
N LEU A 120 4.93 -9.46 1.24
CA LEU A 120 4.28 -8.28 0.68
C LEU A 120 5.20 -7.07 0.69
N ASN A 121 6.03 -6.90 1.71
CA ASN A 121 6.98 -5.79 1.80
C ASN A 121 7.98 -5.76 0.62
N LYS A 122 8.43 -6.92 0.15
CA LYS A 122 9.29 -6.99 -1.05
C LYS A 122 8.58 -6.45 -2.30
N ILE A 123 7.29 -6.75 -2.44
CA ILE A 123 6.47 -6.27 -3.55
C ILE A 123 6.27 -4.76 -3.44
N LEU A 124 5.96 -4.25 -2.24
CA LEU A 124 5.83 -2.81 -2.00
C LEU A 124 7.10 -2.05 -2.39
N ILE A 125 8.27 -2.52 -1.96
CA ILE A 125 9.56 -1.89 -2.30
C ILE A 125 9.78 -1.86 -3.82
N SER A 126 9.52 -2.98 -4.50
CA SER A 126 9.66 -3.06 -5.95
C SER A 126 8.69 -2.10 -6.67
N ALA A 127 7.41 -2.09 -6.28
CA ALA A 127 6.38 -1.24 -6.86
C ALA A 127 6.62 0.25 -6.57
N MET A 128 7.07 0.60 -5.35
CA MET A 128 7.45 1.95 -4.96
C MET A 128 8.58 2.47 -5.86
N LYS A 129 9.65 1.69 -6.03
CA LYS A 129 10.80 2.04 -6.91
C LYS A 129 10.36 2.21 -8.36
N GLN A 130 9.56 1.27 -8.89
CA GLN A 130 9.08 1.28 -10.27
C GLN A 130 8.18 2.50 -10.55
N SER A 131 7.30 2.84 -9.61
CA SER A 131 6.36 3.97 -9.74
C SER A 131 6.96 5.32 -9.32
N LYS A 132 8.26 5.37 -9.02
CA LYS A 132 9.00 6.59 -8.63
C LYS A 132 8.41 7.30 -7.41
N LYS A 133 7.91 6.55 -6.44
CA LYS A 133 7.44 7.07 -5.16
C LYS A 133 8.55 7.03 -4.12
N ALA A 134 8.52 7.97 -3.18
CA ALA A 134 9.47 8.02 -2.07
C ALA A 134 8.88 7.52 -0.74
N THR A 135 7.56 7.31 -0.68
CA THR A 135 6.88 6.79 0.51
C THR A 135 6.55 5.31 0.32
N LEU A 136 7.02 4.48 1.24
CA LEU A 136 6.70 3.05 1.28
C LEU A 136 5.38 2.86 2.04
N PRO A 137 4.35 2.22 1.45
CA PRO A 137 3.14 1.89 2.17
C PRO A 137 3.39 0.93 3.32
N ILE A 138 2.56 1.00 4.37
CA ILE A 138 2.64 0.11 5.53
C ILE A 138 1.79 -1.14 5.26
N VAL A 139 2.35 -2.32 5.50
CA VAL A 139 1.58 -3.57 5.61
C VAL A 139 1.55 -3.99 7.07
N ASN A 140 0.35 -4.02 7.63
CA ASN A 140 0.12 -4.47 8.99
C ASN A 140 0.11 -6.00 9.10
N GLU A 141 0.27 -6.49 10.33
CA GLU A 141 -0.01 -7.89 10.64
C GLU A 141 -1.47 -8.22 10.39
N MET A 142 -1.73 -9.50 10.03
CA MET A 142 -3.11 -9.96 9.84
C MET A 142 -3.88 -9.91 11.15
N ILE A 143 -5.07 -9.31 11.10
CA ILE A 143 -5.95 -9.15 12.27
C ILE A 143 -7.34 -9.71 11.97
N SER A 144 -8.06 -10.21 13.00
CA SER A 144 -9.46 -10.59 12.83
C SER A 144 -10.34 -9.39 12.53
N PHE A 145 -11.34 -9.59 11.69
CA PHE A 145 -12.32 -8.56 11.32
C PHE A 145 -12.87 -7.81 12.53
N ASP A 146 -13.36 -8.55 13.54
CA ASP A 146 -13.96 -7.97 14.75
C ASP A 146 -13.00 -7.04 15.51
N LYS A 147 -11.73 -7.49 15.66
CA LYS A 147 -10.72 -6.67 16.35
C LYS A 147 -10.40 -5.43 15.56
N PHE A 148 -10.30 -5.54 14.24
CA PHE A 148 -10.03 -4.41 13.37
C PHE A 148 -11.14 -3.36 13.45
N ILE A 149 -12.40 -3.77 13.27
CA ILE A 149 -13.57 -2.86 13.32
C ILE A 149 -13.64 -2.13 14.66
N LYS A 150 -13.48 -2.85 15.78
CA LYS A 150 -13.53 -2.27 17.14
C LYS A 150 -12.33 -1.37 17.47
N SER A 151 -11.20 -1.53 16.77
CA SER A 151 -9.99 -0.72 17.00
C SER A 151 -10.01 0.62 16.28
N LYS A 152 -10.85 0.78 15.24
CA LYS A 152 -10.94 2.02 14.48
C LYS A 152 -11.77 3.05 15.22
N GLN A 153 -11.26 4.30 15.25
CA GLN A 153 -12.06 5.44 15.68
C GLN A 153 -13.13 5.73 14.63
N GLN A 154 -14.31 6.12 15.07
CA GLN A 154 -15.36 6.54 14.16
C GLN A 154 -14.90 7.76 13.36
N SER A 155 -15.05 7.66 12.05
CA SER A 155 -14.74 8.70 11.09
C SER A 155 -15.75 8.64 9.96
N ASP A 156 -16.09 9.78 9.38
CA ASP A 156 -17.01 9.87 8.24
C ASP A 156 -16.49 9.14 7.00
N ASN A 157 -15.19 8.88 6.93
CA ASN A 157 -14.53 8.17 5.84
C ASN A 157 -14.18 6.70 6.17
N CYS A 158 -15.03 5.99 6.93
CA CYS A 158 -14.93 4.55 7.15
C CYS A 158 -16.00 3.81 6.35
N PHE A 159 -15.60 2.93 5.43
CA PHE A 159 -16.49 2.27 4.49
C PHE A 159 -16.32 0.75 4.47
N ILE A 160 -17.45 0.03 4.25
CA ILE A 160 -17.47 -1.42 4.01
C ILE A 160 -18.12 -1.71 2.66
N ALA A 161 -17.37 -2.38 1.76
CA ALA A 161 -17.86 -2.80 0.46
C ALA A 161 -18.33 -4.27 0.53
N HIS A 162 -19.61 -4.52 0.31
CA HIS A 162 -20.24 -5.86 0.32
C HIS A 162 -21.26 -6.02 -0.79
N CYS A 163 -21.65 -7.27 -1.12
CA CYS A 163 -22.54 -7.59 -2.23
C CYS A 163 -24.02 -7.77 -1.85
N TYR A 164 -24.39 -7.74 -0.55
CA TYR A 164 -25.79 -7.89 -0.16
C TYR A 164 -26.66 -6.80 -0.77
N GLU A 165 -27.89 -7.17 -1.16
CA GLU A 165 -28.91 -6.26 -1.66
C GLU A 165 -29.39 -5.36 -0.53
N GLN A 166 -28.87 -4.15 -0.50
CA GLN A 166 -29.24 -3.08 0.43
C GLN A 166 -29.16 -1.75 -0.31
N ASP A 167 -29.85 -0.75 0.17
CA ASP A 167 -29.72 0.61 -0.34
C ASP A 167 -28.33 1.17 0.06
N LYS A 168 -27.38 1.13 -0.89
CA LYS A 168 -26.01 1.58 -0.72
C LYS A 168 -25.70 2.71 -1.66
N LYS A 169 -25.06 3.74 -1.14
CA LYS A 169 -24.52 4.81 -1.96
C LYS A 169 -23.18 4.41 -2.55
N SER A 170 -22.80 5.06 -3.63
CA SER A 170 -21.47 4.87 -4.19
C SER A 170 -20.38 5.49 -3.30
N LEU A 171 -19.17 4.94 -3.37
CA LEU A 171 -18.01 5.53 -2.68
C LEU A 171 -17.81 7.00 -3.08
N THR A 172 -18.10 7.35 -4.34
CA THR A 172 -17.97 8.71 -4.87
C THR A 172 -18.95 9.71 -4.29
N GLU A 173 -20.08 9.23 -3.77
CA GLU A 173 -21.12 10.09 -3.16
C GLU A 173 -20.86 10.37 -1.67
N LEU A 174 -20.16 9.44 -1.00
CA LEU A 174 -19.99 9.48 0.45
C LEU A 174 -18.62 10.01 0.87
N TYR A 175 -17.60 9.82 0.05
CA TYR A 175 -16.24 10.20 0.42
C TYR A 175 -16.07 11.72 0.50
N VAL A 176 -15.54 12.18 1.63
CA VAL A 176 -15.14 13.57 1.87
C VAL A 176 -13.65 13.72 1.60
N LYS A 177 -13.30 14.65 0.69
CA LYS A 177 -11.90 14.86 0.24
C LYS A 177 -10.96 15.33 1.36
N GLY A 178 -9.71 14.94 1.22
CA GLY A 178 -8.57 15.55 1.91
C GLY A 178 -8.13 14.83 3.16
N ASP A 179 -8.88 13.80 3.62
CA ASP A 179 -8.62 13.13 4.88
C ASP A 179 -8.19 11.67 4.71
N GLU A 180 -7.90 11.03 5.82
CA GLU A 180 -7.69 9.59 5.89
C GLU A 180 -9.00 8.85 5.60
N VAL A 181 -8.93 7.84 4.73
CA VAL A 181 -10.05 6.95 4.44
C VAL A 181 -9.68 5.51 4.77
N THR A 182 -10.60 4.78 5.39
CA THR A 182 -10.48 3.35 5.64
C THR A 182 -11.58 2.60 4.89
N ILE A 183 -11.21 1.67 4.01
CA ILE A 183 -12.16 0.86 3.24
C ILE A 183 -11.91 -0.62 3.54
N VAL A 184 -12.99 -1.33 3.88
CA VAL A 184 -12.94 -2.76 4.22
C VAL A 184 -13.47 -3.57 3.05
N ILE A 185 -12.67 -4.56 2.59
CA ILE A 185 -12.95 -5.44 1.44
C ILE A 185 -12.96 -6.89 1.90
N GLY A 186 -14.05 -7.60 1.64
CA GLY A 186 -14.25 -8.99 2.04
C GLY A 186 -13.49 -10.02 1.20
N PRO A 187 -13.51 -11.30 1.66
CA PRO A 187 -12.98 -12.44 0.90
C PRO A 187 -13.88 -12.77 -0.30
N GLU A 188 -13.52 -13.81 -1.07
CA GLU A 188 -14.31 -14.28 -2.23
C GLU A 188 -15.73 -14.69 -1.86
N GLY A 189 -15.95 -15.13 -0.60
CA GLY A 189 -17.26 -15.49 -0.04
C GLY A 189 -18.03 -14.30 0.55
N ASP A 190 -17.54 -13.09 0.39
CA ASP A 190 -18.07 -11.88 1.03
C ASP A 190 -17.95 -11.88 2.57
N PHE A 191 -18.44 -10.83 3.23
CA PHE A 191 -18.64 -10.78 4.67
C PHE A 191 -19.89 -11.56 5.06
N SER A 192 -19.96 -12.05 6.29
CA SER A 192 -21.21 -12.53 6.87
C SER A 192 -22.13 -11.33 7.23
N GLU A 193 -23.43 -11.59 7.37
CA GLU A 193 -24.40 -10.56 7.81
C GLU A 193 -24.03 -9.99 9.19
N ASP A 194 -23.51 -10.84 10.10
CA ASP A 194 -23.04 -10.42 11.41
C ASP A 194 -21.85 -9.46 11.31
N GLU A 195 -20.89 -9.73 10.40
CA GLU A 195 -19.76 -8.85 10.15
C GLU A 195 -20.18 -7.50 9.58
N VAL A 196 -21.10 -7.49 8.61
CA VAL A 196 -21.66 -6.25 8.05
C VAL A 196 -22.37 -5.45 9.14
N SER A 197 -23.22 -6.10 9.94
CA SER A 197 -23.95 -5.47 11.05
C SER A 197 -23.00 -4.90 12.10
N LEU A 198 -21.91 -5.62 12.43
CA LEU A 198 -20.89 -5.15 13.35
C LEU A 198 -20.18 -3.92 12.79
N ALA A 199 -19.80 -3.90 11.51
CA ALA A 199 -19.17 -2.74 10.90
C ALA A 199 -20.07 -1.51 10.94
N ILE A 200 -21.34 -1.64 10.55
CA ILE A 200 -22.31 -0.55 10.56
C ILE A 200 -22.53 -0.02 11.98
N SER A 201 -22.64 -0.89 12.98
CA SER A 201 -22.80 -0.47 14.39
C SER A 201 -21.56 0.25 14.96
N ASN A 202 -20.41 0.11 14.31
CA ASN A 202 -19.16 0.81 14.64
C ASN A 202 -18.86 2.00 13.69
N GLY A 203 -19.86 2.47 12.93
CA GLY A 203 -19.76 3.69 12.13
C GLY A 203 -19.21 3.51 10.72
N PHE A 204 -19.00 2.27 10.25
CA PHE A 204 -18.66 2.03 8.85
C PHE A 204 -19.90 2.19 7.97
N GLN A 205 -19.78 2.94 6.90
CA GLN A 205 -20.87 3.15 5.94
C GLN A 205 -20.83 2.07 4.85
N PRO A 206 -21.93 1.37 4.57
CA PRO A 206 -21.98 0.42 3.48
C PRO A 206 -21.94 1.13 2.13
N ILE A 207 -21.06 0.65 1.23
CA ILE A 207 -20.86 1.25 -0.08
C ILE A 207 -20.98 0.24 -1.21
N THR A 208 -21.29 0.77 -2.41
CA THR A 208 -21.08 0.05 -3.67
C THR A 208 -19.89 0.63 -4.45
N LEU A 209 -19.17 -0.24 -5.13
CA LEU A 209 -18.09 0.10 -6.06
C LEU A 209 -18.52 0.01 -7.53
N GLY A 210 -19.84 -0.01 -7.78
CA GLY A 210 -20.46 -0.12 -9.09
C GLY A 210 -21.43 -1.29 -9.19
N ASN A 211 -22.02 -1.48 -10.38
CA ASN A 211 -23.08 -2.45 -10.61
C ASN A 211 -22.58 -3.88 -10.87
N SER A 212 -21.29 -4.04 -11.07
CA SER A 212 -20.69 -5.34 -11.37
C SER A 212 -20.12 -6.00 -10.11
N ARG A 213 -20.28 -7.32 -9.99
CA ARG A 213 -19.59 -8.07 -8.94
C ARG A 213 -18.09 -8.11 -9.24
N LEU A 214 -17.31 -7.49 -8.38
CA LEU A 214 -15.86 -7.46 -8.49
C LEU A 214 -15.23 -8.62 -7.69
N ARG A 215 -14.06 -9.07 -8.11
CA ARG A 215 -13.22 -9.92 -7.27
C ARG A 215 -12.59 -9.10 -6.15
N THR A 216 -12.19 -9.73 -5.06
CA THR A 216 -11.60 -9.08 -3.89
C THR A 216 -10.45 -8.13 -4.26
N GLU A 217 -9.45 -8.63 -5.03
CA GLU A 217 -8.33 -7.83 -5.48
C GLU A 217 -8.74 -6.65 -6.38
N THR A 218 -9.74 -6.88 -7.23
CA THR A 218 -10.27 -5.83 -8.12
C THR A 218 -11.03 -4.78 -7.32
N ALA A 219 -11.84 -5.18 -6.34
CA ALA A 219 -12.55 -4.26 -5.45
C ALA A 219 -11.57 -3.36 -4.69
N GLY A 220 -10.47 -3.92 -4.17
CA GLY A 220 -9.41 -3.15 -3.51
C GLY A 220 -8.77 -2.11 -4.44
N ILE A 221 -8.47 -2.49 -5.70
CA ILE A 221 -7.90 -1.56 -6.69
C ILE A 221 -8.89 -0.47 -7.07
N VAL A 222 -10.14 -0.82 -7.35
CA VAL A 222 -11.19 0.17 -7.69
C VAL A 222 -11.40 1.14 -6.54
N ALA A 223 -11.49 0.66 -5.29
CA ALA A 223 -11.61 1.51 -4.12
C ALA A 223 -10.42 2.48 -3.99
N CYS A 224 -9.19 1.96 -4.06
CA CYS A 224 -7.97 2.75 -3.98
C CYS A 224 -7.92 3.82 -5.08
N HIS A 225 -8.17 3.43 -6.33
CA HIS A 225 -8.13 4.35 -7.47
C HIS A 225 -9.24 5.42 -7.41
N THR A 226 -10.45 5.06 -6.99
CA THR A 226 -11.56 6.01 -6.83
C THR A 226 -11.19 7.13 -5.85
N ILE A 227 -10.65 6.79 -4.67
CA ILE A 227 -10.21 7.79 -3.70
C ILE A 227 -9.09 8.66 -4.25
N HIS A 228 -8.10 8.04 -4.89
CA HIS A 228 -7.00 8.76 -5.50
C HIS A 228 -7.50 9.77 -6.55
N LEU A 229 -8.35 9.33 -7.47
CA LEU A 229 -8.94 10.16 -8.53
C LEU A 229 -9.75 11.33 -7.95
N LEU A 230 -10.61 11.07 -6.95
CA LEU A 230 -11.43 12.11 -6.33
C LEU A 230 -10.59 13.20 -5.66
N ASN A 231 -9.40 12.88 -5.14
CA ASN A 231 -8.50 13.87 -4.56
C ASN A 231 -7.69 14.67 -5.60
N LEU A 232 -7.57 14.16 -6.83
CA LEU A 232 -6.91 14.87 -7.94
C LEU A 232 -7.85 15.84 -8.66
N LEU A 233 -9.17 15.61 -8.61
CA LEU A 233 -10.21 16.46 -9.20
C LEU A 233 -10.60 17.62 -8.26
#